data_36937a960de063515ab1d68fb0bd769f
#
_entry.id   36937a960de063515ab1d68fb0bd769f
#
_cell.length_a   1.000
_cell.length_b   1.000
_cell.length_c   1.000
_cell.angle_alpha   90.00
_cell.angle_beta   90.00
_cell.angle_gamma   90.00
#
_symmetry.space_group_name_H-M   'P 1'
#
loop_
_entity.id
_entity.type
_entity.pdbx_description
1 polymer ?
#
loop_
_entity_poly.entity_id
_entity_poly.type
_entity_poly.pdbx_seq_one_letter_code
_entity_poly.pdbx_strand_id
1 'polypeptide(L)'
;MLEARDITFGYSKNMPIYQGFSLRIEPGERVALKAPSGFGKTTLCRMLSGYLQPAAGEILLDGQPLPRRGVCPVQMVWQHPETAVDPRMRMNATLAEAGVGDGTAKTVRDPSIEPEKAELLERLGIRDAWLTRFPHELSGGELQRFCIARALATKPRYVIADEMSTMLDALTQARIWHVLVEEVERSDAGLVFVSHSPALTARIATRVVELEG
;
A
#
# COMPACT_ATOMS: atom_id res chain seq x y z
N MET A 1 6.55 13.83 7.92
CA MET A 1 5.46 14.38 7.10
C MET A 1 5.70 14.00 5.64
N LEU A 2 4.69 13.43 4.95
CA LEU A 2 4.71 13.17 3.49
C LEU A 2 3.99 14.33 2.79
N GLU A 3 4.60 14.90 1.75
CA GLU A 3 4.08 16.08 1.07
C GLU A 3 4.15 15.91 -0.46
N ALA A 4 3.05 16.19 -1.15
CA ALA A 4 3.04 16.60 -2.54
C ALA A 4 3.04 18.13 -2.58
N ARG A 5 4.04 18.75 -3.24
CA ARG A 5 4.20 20.20 -3.28
C ARG A 5 4.10 20.70 -4.71
N ASP A 6 3.08 21.51 -5.00
CA ASP A 6 2.83 22.17 -6.29
C ASP A 6 2.93 21.23 -7.49
N ILE A 7 2.44 19.98 -7.33
CA ILE A 7 2.58 18.96 -8.36
C ILE A 7 1.69 19.29 -9.59
N THR A 8 2.29 19.12 -10.76
CA THR A 8 1.58 19.16 -12.04
C THR A 8 1.85 17.84 -12.75
N PHE A 9 0.79 17.17 -13.22
CA PHE A 9 0.90 15.92 -13.94
C PHE A 9 -0.25 15.71 -14.92
N GLY A 10 0.05 15.10 -16.06
CA GLY A 10 -0.93 14.61 -17.03
C GLY A 10 -0.28 13.55 -17.92
N TYR A 11 -1.04 12.53 -18.34
CA TYR A 11 -0.55 11.53 -19.31
C TYR A 11 -0.40 12.12 -20.73
N SER A 12 -1.01 13.27 -20.97
CA SER A 12 -0.91 14.05 -22.20
C SER A 12 -0.65 15.50 -21.84
N LYS A 13 0.16 16.20 -22.68
CA LYS A 13 0.51 17.62 -22.46
C LYS A 13 -0.72 18.53 -22.43
N ASN A 14 -1.80 18.14 -23.13
CA ASN A 14 -2.99 18.97 -23.28
C ASN A 14 -4.12 18.61 -22.29
N MET A 15 -3.93 17.59 -21.44
CA MET A 15 -4.93 17.14 -20.47
C MET A 15 -4.25 16.89 -19.11
N PRO A 16 -3.92 17.93 -18.36
CA PRO A 16 -3.35 17.77 -17.03
C PRO A 16 -4.44 17.21 -16.09
N ILE A 17 -4.04 16.27 -15.23
CA ILE A 17 -4.86 15.71 -14.15
C ILE A 17 -4.68 16.56 -12.90
N TYR A 18 -3.46 17.02 -12.65
CA TYR A 18 -3.10 17.89 -11.55
C TYR A 18 -2.37 19.12 -12.06
N GLN A 19 -2.70 20.29 -11.51
CA GLN A 19 -2.06 21.57 -11.81
C GLN A 19 -1.81 22.34 -10.49
N GLY A 20 -0.55 22.42 -10.05
CA GLY A 20 -0.18 23.12 -8.83
C GLY A 20 -0.84 22.52 -7.56
N PHE A 21 -1.15 21.21 -7.59
CA PHE A 21 -1.82 20.54 -6.48
C PHE A 21 -0.84 20.30 -5.33
N SER A 22 -1.29 20.60 -4.12
CA SER A 22 -0.52 20.35 -2.90
C SER A 22 -1.33 19.57 -1.88
N LEU A 23 -0.66 18.61 -1.21
CA LEU A 23 -1.26 17.79 -0.15
C LEU A 23 -0.19 17.45 0.87
N ARG A 24 -0.53 17.57 2.16
CA ARG A 24 0.31 17.16 3.29
C ARG A 24 -0.38 16.08 4.08
N ILE A 25 0.39 15.09 4.49
CA ILE A 25 -0.05 13.97 5.34
C ILE A 25 0.91 13.90 6.53
N GLU A 26 0.36 14.07 7.73
CA GLU A 26 1.14 13.98 8.96
C GLU A 26 1.40 12.51 9.37
N PRO A 27 2.43 12.22 10.19
CA PRO A 27 2.57 10.91 10.83
C PRO A 27 1.29 10.53 11.60
N GLY A 28 0.90 9.26 11.57
CA GLY A 28 -0.31 8.75 12.22
C GLY A 28 -1.63 9.20 11.58
N GLU A 29 -1.63 10.12 10.61
CA GLU A 29 -2.84 10.58 9.96
C GLU A 29 -3.38 9.53 8.98
N ARG A 30 -4.71 9.35 8.94
CA ARG A 30 -5.39 8.45 8.01
C ARG A 30 -6.26 9.26 7.06
N VAL A 31 -5.75 9.49 5.86
CA VAL A 31 -6.34 10.34 4.82
C VAL A 31 -7.08 9.50 3.79
N ALA A 32 -8.39 9.69 3.66
CA ALA A 32 -9.16 9.13 2.57
C ALA A 32 -9.17 10.10 1.38
N LEU A 33 -8.79 9.61 0.20
CA LEU A 33 -8.91 10.37 -1.06
C LEU A 33 -10.27 10.08 -1.70
N LYS A 34 -11.05 11.11 -1.95
CA LYS A 34 -12.37 11.03 -2.55
C LYS A 34 -12.43 11.84 -3.84
N ALA A 35 -12.87 11.20 -4.90
CA ALA A 35 -13.14 11.83 -6.20
C ALA A 35 -13.95 10.86 -7.08
N PRO A 36 -14.58 11.33 -8.16
CA PRO A 36 -15.16 10.47 -9.20
C PRO A 36 -14.14 9.49 -9.78
N SER A 37 -14.63 8.41 -10.40
CA SER A 37 -13.75 7.48 -11.15
C SER A 37 -13.05 8.22 -12.29
N GLY A 38 -11.78 7.85 -12.55
CA GLY A 38 -10.98 8.50 -13.59
C GLY A 38 -10.33 9.83 -13.17
N PHE A 39 -10.60 10.33 -11.98
CA PHE A 39 -10.13 11.62 -11.48
C PHE A 39 -8.68 11.63 -10.95
N GLY A 40 -7.90 10.62 -11.27
CA GLY A 40 -6.47 10.61 -10.94
C GLY A 40 -6.10 10.11 -9.55
N LYS A 41 -7.02 9.55 -8.73
CA LYS A 41 -6.70 8.99 -7.40
C LYS A 41 -5.51 8.03 -7.43
N THR A 42 -5.56 7.02 -8.29
CA THR A 42 -4.46 6.07 -8.51
C THR A 42 -3.17 6.76 -8.95
N THR A 43 -3.28 7.80 -9.79
CA THR A 43 -2.13 8.59 -10.24
C THR A 43 -1.46 9.30 -9.06
N LEU A 44 -2.25 9.91 -8.17
CA LEU A 44 -1.73 10.54 -6.94
C LEU A 44 -1.08 9.49 -6.02
N CYS A 45 -1.73 8.34 -5.80
CA CYS A 45 -1.18 7.23 -5.04
C CYS A 45 0.20 6.79 -5.57
N ARG A 46 0.33 6.66 -6.88
CA ARG A 46 1.61 6.31 -7.55
C ARG A 46 2.67 7.40 -7.39
N MET A 47 2.29 8.67 -7.45
CA MET A 47 3.23 9.77 -7.21
C MET A 47 3.68 9.80 -5.76
N LEU A 48 2.77 9.74 -4.79
CA LEU A 48 3.08 9.74 -3.35
C LEU A 48 4.00 8.58 -2.95
N SER A 49 3.92 7.44 -3.63
CA SER A 49 4.76 6.26 -3.38
C SER A 49 6.01 6.16 -4.28
N GLY A 50 6.27 7.18 -5.12
CA GLY A 50 7.47 7.27 -5.92
C GLY A 50 7.47 6.44 -7.21
N TYR A 51 6.36 5.74 -7.54
CA TYR A 51 6.24 4.97 -8.79
C TYR A 51 6.01 5.86 -10.01
N LEU A 52 5.64 7.11 -9.80
CA LEU A 52 5.41 8.08 -10.86
C LEU A 52 5.99 9.43 -10.45
N GLN A 53 6.69 10.09 -11.37
CA GLN A 53 7.24 11.42 -11.09
C GLN A 53 6.27 12.50 -11.63
N PRO A 54 5.98 13.55 -10.87
CA PRO A 54 5.25 14.69 -11.40
C PRO A 54 6.07 15.40 -12.51
N ALA A 55 5.37 16.04 -13.45
CA ALA A 55 6.01 16.85 -14.50
C ALA A 55 6.59 18.16 -13.95
N ALA A 56 5.98 18.70 -12.89
CA ALA A 56 6.50 19.82 -12.10
C ALA A 56 6.07 19.64 -10.64
N GLY A 57 6.76 20.30 -9.71
CA GLY A 57 6.59 20.10 -8.28
C GLY A 57 7.35 18.88 -7.77
N GLU A 58 7.13 18.52 -6.52
CA GLU A 58 7.93 17.51 -5.82
C GLU A 58 7.08 16.65 -4.87
N ILE A 59 7.50 15.39 -4.68
CA ILE A 59 7.04 14.54 -3.59
C ILE A 59 8.16 14.43 -2.56
N LEU A 60 7.86 14.82 -1.35
CA LEU A 60 8.83 14.95 -0.27
C LEU A 60 8.42 14.13 0.95
N LEU A 61 9.41 13.54 1.60
CA LEU A 61 9.29 12.96 2.93
C LEU A 61 10.21 13.75 3.88
N ASP A 62 9.62 14.41 4.88
CA ASP A 62 10.31 15.35 5.80
C ASP A 62 11.16 16.40 5.07
N GLY A 63 10.61 16.95 3.99
CA GLY A 63 11.27 17.97 3.20
C GLY A 63 12.38 17.46 2.27
N GLN A 64 12.59 16.12 2.19
CA GLN A 64 13.57 15.50 1.30
C GLN A 64 12.86 14.64 0.23
N PRO A 65 13.40 14.55 -0.98
CA PRO A 65 12.88 13.65 -2.01
C PRO A 65 12.86 12.19 -1.53
N LEU A 66 11.91 11.40 -2.02
CA LEU A 66 11.87 9.96 -1.74
C LEU A 66 13.17 9.26 -2.20
N PRO A 67 13.67 8.27 -1.44
CA PRO A 67 14.89 7.55 -1.79
C PRO A 67 14.69 6.77 -3.10
N ARG A 68 15.68 6.85 -3.99
CA ARG A 68 15.69 6.13 -5.27
C ARG A 68 16.28 4.72 -5.18
N ARG A 69 16.87 4.36 -4.04
CA ARG A 69 17.52 3.06 -3.81
C ARG A 69 17.14 2.54 -2.43
N GLY A 70 17.14 1.23 -2.28
CA GLY A 70 16.73 0.57 -1.04
C GLY A 70 15.22 0.51 -0.87
N VAL A 71 14.78 0.16 0.33
CA VAL A 71 13.36 0.06 0.66
C VAL A 71 12.79 1.49 0.81
N CYS A 72 11.78 1.80 0.01
CA CYS A 72 11.09 3.09 0.12
C CYS A 72 10.30 3.14 1.44
N PRO A 73 10.41 4.22 2.23
CA PRO A 73 9.64 4.38 3.46
C PRO A 73 8.14 4.64 3.22
N VAL A 74 7.73 4.82 1.98
CA VAL A 74 6.33 4.91 1.55
C VAL A 74 6.01 3.67 0.73
N GLN A 75 5.17 2.79 1.26
CA GLN A 75 4.79 1.53 0.61
C GLN A 75 3.40 1.63 0.00
N MET A 76 3.24 1.08 -1.21
CA MET A 76 1.95 1.05 -1.91
C MET A 76 1.36 -0.36 -1.91
N VAL A 77 0.09 -0.45 -1.53
CA VAL A 77 -0.74 -1.64 -1.70
C VAL A 77 -1.68 -1.39 -2.88
N TRP A 78 -1.49 -2.17 -3.94
CA TRP A 78 -2.17 -1.98 -5.22
C TRP A 78 -3.57 -2.61 -5.23
N GLN A 79 -4.44 -2.08 -6.07
CA GLN A 79 -5.74 -2.65 -6.36
C GLN A 79 -5.63 -4.03 -7.01
N HIS A 80 -4.64 -4.20 -7.89
CA HIS A 80 -4.36 -5.40 -8.66
C HIS A 80 -3.08 -6.06 -8.14
N PRO A 81 -3.15 -7.02 -7.19
CA PRO A 81 -1.97 -7.61 -6.55
C PRO A 81 -1.05 -8.36 -7.54
N GLU A 82 -1.59 -8.89 -8.64
CA GLU A 82 -0.83 -9.56 -9.69
C GLU A 82 0.18 -8.63 -10.39
N THR A 83 -0.05 -7.33 -10.35
CA THR A 83 0.88 -6.33 -10.92
C THR A 83 2.00 -5.94 -9.96
N ALA A 84 1.89 -6.36 -8.70
CA ALA A 84 2.82 -5.97 -7.64
C ALA A 84 3.88 -7.03 -7.31
N VAL A 85 3.81 -8.21 -7.93
CA VAL A 85 4.69 -9.37 -7.66
C VAL A 85 5.31 -9.91 -8.95
N ASP A 86 6.50 -10.52 -8.86
CA ASP A 86 7.07 -11.28 -10.00
C ASP A 86 6.32 -12.62 -10.12
N PRO A 87 5.63 -12.90 -11.25
CA PRO A 87 4.86 -14.13 -11.44
C PRO A 87 5.71 -15.40 -11.46
N ARG A 88 7.03 -15.28 -11.57
CA ARG A 88 8.00 -16.39 -11.58
C ARG A 88 8.55 -16.71 -10.19
N MET A 89 8.26 -15.89 -9.19
CA MET A 89 8.70 -16.09 -7.81
C MET A 89 7.63 -16.80 -6.99
N ARG A 90 8.04 -17.70 -6.09
CA ARG A 90 7.14 -18.26 -5.08
C ARG A 90 6.86 -17.22 -3.98
N MET A 91 5.75 -17.38 -3.28
CA MET A 91 5.33 -16.37 -2.30
C MET A 91 6.28 -16.23 -1.11
N ASN A 92 6.97 -17.29 -0.68
CA ASN A 92 8.04 -17.19 0.33
C ASN A 92 9.21 -16.32 -0.17
N ALA A 93 9.62 -16.47 -1.44
CA ALA A 93 10.67 -15.65 -2.03
C ALA A 93 10.20 -14.18 -2.20
N THR A 94 8.95 -13.97 -2.58
CA THR A 94 8.33 -12.63 -2.63
C THR A 94 8.31 -11.95 -1.25
N LEU A 95 8.04 -12.68 -0.18
CA LEU A 95 8.08 -12.16 1.20
C LEU A 95 9.52 -11.84 1.65
N ALA A 96 10.51 -12.62 1.21
CA ALA A 96 11.90 -12.39 1.54
C ALA A 96 12.45 -11.06 0.99
N GLU A 97 11.85 -10.51 -0.08
CA GLU A 97 12.17 -9.15 -0.57
C GLU A 97 11.94 -8.07 0.49
N ALA A 98 10.99 -8.31 1.42
CA ALA A 98 10.70 -7.44 2.56
C ALA A 98 11.36 -7.94 3.87
N GLY A 99 12.32 -8.85 3.78
CA GLY A 99 13.00 -9.42 4.94
C GLY A 99 12.13 -10.38 5.76
N VAL A 100 11.11 -10.97 5.18
CA VAL A 100 10.28 -12.00 5.83
C VAL A 100 10.83 -13.38 5.46
N GLY A 101 11.68 -13.94 6.33
CA GLY A 101 12.38 -15.19 6.08
C GLY A 101 13.49 -15.07 5.04
N ASP A 102 14.03 -16.20 4.66
CA ASP A 102 15.15 -16.34 3.71
C ASP A 102 14.71 -16.73 2.28
N GLY A 103 13.41 -16.80 2.03
CA GLY A 103 12.81 -17.21 0.76
C GLY A 103 12.60 -18.72 0.60
N THR A 104 12.94 -19.52 1.62
CA THR A 104 12.77 -20.99 1.60
C THR A 104 11.70 -21.48 2.58
N ALA A 105 11.16 -20.59 3.42
CA ALA A 105 10.16 -20.89 4.44
C ALA A 105 8.97 -21.68 3.88
N LYS A 106 8.57 -22.73 4.57
CA LYS A 106 7.41 -23.58 4.20
C LYS A 106 6.23 -23.41 5.15
N THR A 107 6.45 -22.78 6.30
CA THR A 107 5.43 -22.47 7.30
C THR A 107 5.56 -21.03 7.74
N VAL A 108 4.49 -20.40 8.21
CA VAL A 108 4.51 -19.04 8.72
C VAL A 108 5.31 -18.92 10.03
N ARG A 109 5.56 -20.04 10.71
CA ARG A 109 6.40 -20.16 11.91
C ARG A 109 7.78 -20.75 11.62
N ASP A 110 8.24 -20.66 10.37
CA ASP A 110 9.60 -21.06 10.00
C ASP A 110 10.65 -20.28 10.81
N PRO A 111 11.71 -20.94 11.33
CA PRO A 111 12.75 -20.26 12.13
C PRO A 111 13.46 -19.10 11.41
N SER A 112 13.45 -19.07 10.08
CA SER A 112 13.98 -17.95 9.30
C SER A 112 13.12 -16.68 9.37
N ILE A 113 11.86 -16.79 9.83
CA ILE A 113 10.92 -15.69 9.95
C ILE A 113 10.94 -15.14 11.38
N GLU A 114 11.20 -13.84 11.53
CA GLU A 114 11.12 -13.17 12.83
C GLU A 114 9.72 -13.31 13.45
N PRO A 115 9.60 -13.53 14.79
CA PRO A 115 8.31 -13.75 15.45
C PRO A 115 7.26 -12.68 15.16
N GLU A 116 7.64 -11.41 15.13
CA GLU A 116 6.74 -10.29 14.82
C GLU A 116 6.17 -10.38 13.39
N LYS A 117 7.00 -10.75 12.43
CA LYS A 117 6.58 -10.95 11.04
C LYS A 117 5.72 -12.20 10.88
N ALA A 118 6.03 -13.28 11.61
CA ALA A 118 5.20 -14.50 11.66
C ALA A 118 3.80 -14.17 12.18
N GLU A 119 3.69 -13.39 13.25
CA GLU A 119 2.41 -12.92 13.79
C GLU A 119 1.62 -12.09 12.76
N LEU A 120 2.28 -11.18 12.04
CA LEU A 120 1.65 -10.42 10.97
C LEU A 120 1.06 -11.32 9.89
N LEU A 121 1.80 -12.36 9.45
CA LEU A 121 1.30 -13.33 8.46
C LEU A 121 0.05 -14.06 8.96
N GLU A 122 0.05 -14.49 10.22
CA GLU A 122 -1.10 -15.18 10.83
C GLU A 122 -2.31 -14.24 10.96
N ARG A 123 -2.12 -13.02 11.39
CA ARG A 123 -3.19 -12.00 11.50
C ARG A 123 -3.82 -11.70 10.15
N LEU A 124 -3.03 -11.63 9.10
CA LEU A 124 -3.50 -11.52 7.72
C LEU A 124 -4.14 -12.82 7.20
N GLY A 125 -4.03 -13.94 7.94
CA GLY A 125 -4.60 -15.23 7.59
C GLY A 125 -3.87 -15.89 6.43
N ILE A 126 -2.56 -15.67 6.30
CA ILE A 126 -1.71 -16.38 5.34
C ILE A 126 -1.52 -17.81 5.85
N ARG A 127 -1.69 -18.78 4.94
CA ARG A 127 -1.61 -20.22 5.27
C ARG A 127 -0.27 -20.79 4.80
N ASP A 128 0.27 -21.76 5.52
CA ASP A 128 1.51 -22.45 5.17
C ASP A 128 1.52 -22.98 3.74
N ALA A 129 0.41 -23.60 3.32
CA ALA A 129 0.27 -24.16 1.98
C ALA A 129 0.39 -23.13 0.84
N TRP A 130 0.31 -21.82 1.14
CA TRP A 130 0.43 -20.78 0.13
C TRP A 130 1.86 -20.30 -0.08
N LEU A 131 2.74 -20.46 0.91
CA LEU A 131 4.12 -19.95 0.88
C LEU A 131 4.94 -20.49 -0.30
N THR A 132 4.71 -21.74 -0.66
CA THR A 132 5.43 -22.41 -1.75
C THR A 132 4.75 -22.30 -3.11
N ARG A 133 3.59 -21.63 -3.20
CA ARG A 133 2.86 -21.41 -4.45
C ARG A 133 3.41 -20.23 -5.23
N PHE A 134 3.15 -20.23 -6.52
CA PHE A 134 3.33 -19.08 -7.40
C PHE A 134 2.10 -18.15 -7.34
N PRO A 135 2.24 -16.86 -7.70
CA PRO A 135 1.11 -15.92 -7.72
C PRO A 135 -0.13 -16.42 -8.46
N HIS A 136 0.05 -17.03 -9.61
CA HIS A 136 -1.05 -17.55 -10.43
C HIS A 136 -1.79 -18.78 -9.86
N GLU A 137 -1.25 -19.39 -8.81
CA GLU A 137 -1.88 -20.51 -8.09
C GLU A 137 -2.71 -20.03 -6.87
N LEU A 138 -2.81 -18.72 -6.67
CA LEU A 138 -3.55 -18.09 -5.58
C LEU A 138 -4.76 -17.33 -6.12
N SER A 139 -5.82 -17.26 -5.34
CA SER A 139 -6.90 -16.32 -5.61
C SER A 139 -6.43 -14.87 -5.40
N GLY A 140 -7.11 -13.90 -6.03
CA GLY A 140 -6.76 -12.48 -5.87
C GLY A 140 -6.73 -12.04 -4.40
N GLY A 141 -7.67 -12.53 -3.57
CA GLY A 141 -7.69 -12.23 -2.14
C GLY A 141 -6.57 -12.87 -1.33
N GLU A 142 -6.13 -14.08 -1.71
CA GLU A 142 -4.96 -14.73 -1.11
C GLU A 142 -3.69 -13.95 -1.47
N LEU A 143 -3.53 -13.60 -2.75
CA LEU A 143 -2.38 -12.82 -3.23
C LEU A 143 -2.32 -11.42 -2.60
N GLN A 144 -3.49 -10.76 -2.44
CA GLN A 144 -3.58 -9.45 -1.79
C GLN A 144 -3.02 -9.46 -0.37
N ARG A 145 -3.26 -10.53 0.40
CA ARG A 145 -2.72 -10.68 1.77
C ARG A 145 -1.19 -10.68 1.77
N PHE A 146 -0.55 -11.32 0.79
CA PHE A 146 0.90 -11.31 0.62
C PHE A 146 1.43 -9.92 0.26
N CYS A 147 0.73 -9.19 -0.63
CA CYS A 147 1.12 -7.82 -0.99
C CYS A 147 1.05 -6.88 0.23
N ILE A 148 0.02 -7.02 1.07
CA ILE A 148 -0.12 -6.25 2.32
C ILE A 148 0.97 -6.67 3.32
N ALA A 149 1.18 -7.98 3.53
CA ALA A 149 2.24 -8.47 4.42
C ALA A 149 3.62 -7.94 4.02
N ARG A 150 3.96 -7.99 2.72
CA ARG A 150 5.21 -7.47 2.18
C ARG A 150 5.37 -5.97 2.44
N ALA A 151 4.32 -5.18 2.23
CA ALA A 151 4.35 -3.75 2.47
C ALA A 151 4.55 -3.43 3.96
N LEU A 152 3.78 -4.05 4.85
CA LEU A 152 3.84 -3.80 6.30
C LEU A 152 5.11 -4.33 6.97
N ALA A 153 5.64 -5.47 6.51
CA ALA A 153 6.87 -6.07 7.05
C ALA A 153 8.11 -5.17 6.92
N THR A 154 8.10 -4.21 6.00
CA THR A 154 9.17 -3.21 5.86
C THR A 154 9.11 -2.11 6.92
N LYS A 155 8.09 -2.10 7.80
CA LYS A 155 7.82 -1.04 8.78
C LYS A 155 7.81 0.36 8.13
N PRO A 156 6.92 0.58 7.15
CA PRO A 156 6.89 1.82 6.39
C PRO A 156 6.48 3.00 7.26
N ARG A 157 6.91 4.19 6.90
CA ARG A 157 6.44 5.45 7.51
C ARG A 157 5.08 5.89 6.99
N TYR A 158 4.76 5.48 5.76
CA TYR A 158 3.46 5.72 5.12
C TYR A 158 3.03 4.52 4.31
N VAL A 159 1.75 4.22 4.38
CA VAL A 159 1.09 3.21 3.54
C VAL A 159 0.11 3.91 2.61
N ILE A 160 0.19 3.62 1.33
CA ILE A 160 -0.75 4.09 0.31
C ILE A 160 -1.58 2.89 -0.16
N ALA A 161 -2.87 2.87 0.16
CA ALA A 161 -3.78 1.77 -0.16
C ALA A 161 -4.77 2.19 -1.27
N ASP A 162 -4.49 1.80 -2.50
CA ASP A 162 -5.32 2.14 -3.66
C ASP A 162 -6.35 1.03 -3.93
N GLU A 163 -7.58 1.22 -3.46
CA GLU A 163 -8.72 0.28 -3.64
C GLU A 163 -8.38 -1.19 -3.34
N MET A 164 -7.49 -1.44 -2.41
CA MET A 164 -6.83 -2.73 -2.14
C MET A 164 -7.78 -3.87 -1.75
N SER A 165 -9.05 -3.59 -1.49
CA SER A 165 -9.99 -4.57 -0.94
C SER A 165 -11.22 -4.80 -1.83
N THR A 166 -11.26 -4.25 -3.03
CA THR A 166 -12.43 -4.35 -3.94
C THR A 166 -12.72 -5.78 -4.40
N MET A 167 -11.72 -6.66 -4.41
CA MET A 167 -11.84 -8.06 -4.84
C MET A 167 -12.10 -9.03 -3.68
N LEU A 168 -12.29 -8.51 -2.45
CA LEU A 168 -12.43 -9.32 -1.25
C LEU A 168 -13.91 -9.41 -0.84
N ASP A 169 -14.30 -10.56 -0.26
CA ASP A 169 -15.56 -10.67 0.46
C ASP A 169 -15.57 -9.76 1.70
N ALA A 170 -16.75 -9.41 2.19
CA ALA A 170 -16.90 -8.43 3.26
C ALA A 170 -16.18 -8.80 4.57
N LEU A 171 -16.15 -10.09 4.93
CA LEU A 171 -15.48 -10.56 6.14
C LEU A 171 -13.96 -10.46 6.01
N THR A 172 -13.42 -10.91 4.90
CA THR A 172 -12.00 -10.78 4.57
C THR A 172 -11.58 -9.32 4.50
N GLN A 173 -12.39 -8.47 3.85
CA GLN A 173 -12.15 -7.03 3.78
C GLN A 173 -12.05 -6.43 5.20
N ALA A 174 -13.04 -6.70 6.07
CA ALA A 174 -13.05 -6.17 7.43
C ALA A 174 -11.80 -6.60 8.22
N ARG A 175 -11.40 -7.87 8.12
CA ARG A 175 -10.21 -8.41 8.78
C ARG A 175 -8.93 -7.72 8.30
N ILE A 176 -8.75 -7.58 6.99
CA ILE A 176 -7.55 -6.98 6.40
C ILE A 176 -7.43 -5.50 6.79
N TRP A 177 -8.53 -4.75 6.73
CA TRP A 177 -8.54 -3.36 7.17
C TRP A 177 -8.25 -3.21 8.66
N HIS A 178 -8.77 -4.11 9.49
CA HIS A 178 -8.47 -4.13 10.92
C HIS A 178 -6.97 -4.31 11.16
N VAL A 179 -6.36 -5.32 10.54
CA VAL A 179 -4.91 -5.56 10.67
C VAL A 179 -4.10 -4.36 10.17
N LEU A 180 -4.46 -3.81 9.00
CA LEU A 180 -3.73 -2.66 8.43
C LEU A 180 -3.79 -1.44 9.36
N VAL A 181 -4.98 -1.12 9.89
CA VAL A 181 -5.17 0.05 10.77
C VAL A 181 -4.41 -0.14 12.07
N GLU A 182 -4.47 -1.33 12.70
CA GLU A 182 -3.70 -1.62 13.91
C GLU A 182 -2.18 -1.51 13.69
N GLU A 183 -1.65 -2.01 12.55
CA GLU A 183 -0.23 -1.89 12.24
C GLU A 183 0.19 -0.43 12.03
N VAL A 184 -0.63 0.35 11.33
CA VAL A 184 -0.40 1.77 11.10
C VAL A 184 -0.43 2.56 12.41
N GLU A 185 -1.41 2.29 13.29
CA GLU A 185 -1.51 2.93 14.61
C GLU A 185 -0.33 2.55 15.52
N ARG A 186 0.05 1.27 15.55
CA ARG A 186 1.16 0.77 16.36
C ARG A 186 2.51 1.40 15.98
N SER A 187 2.72 1.68 14.70
CA SER A 187 3.97 2.24 14.17
C SER A 187 3.95 3.76 14.00
N ASP A 188 2.84 4.44 14.35
CA ASP A 188 2.61 5.87 14.06
C ASP A 188 2.81 6.20 12.57
N ALA A 189 2.53 5.24 11.69
CA ALA A 189 2.63 5.43 10.25
C ALA A 189 1.42 6.22 9.73
N GLY A 190 1.63 7.04 8.71
CA GLY A 190 0.52 7.67 7.99
C GLY A 190 -0.13 6.69 7.00
N LEU A 191 -1.43 6.84 6.79
CA LEU A 191 -2.18 6.05 5.83
C LEU A 191 -2.91 6.96 4.84
N VAL A 192 -2.68 6.75 3.56
CA VAL A 192 -3.52 7.34 2.49
C VAL A 192 -4.29 6.20 1.84
N PHE A 193 -5.59 6.35 1.67
CA PHE A 193 -6.35 5.27 1.07
C PHE A 193 -7.49 5.77 0.15
N VAL A 194 -7.80 4.93 -0.82
CA VAL A 194 -8.94 5.09 -1.71
C VAL A 194 -9.93 3.96 -1.43
N SER A 195 -11.19 4.31 -1.22
CA SER A 195 -12.27 3.33 -1.04
C SER A 195 -13.59 3.87 -1.59
N HIS A 196 -14.39 2.99 -2.19
CA HIS A 196 -15.76 3.27 -2.60
C HIS A 196 -16.80 3.04 -1.49
N SER A 197 -16.37 2.55 -0.31
CA SER A 197 -17.25 2.32 0.83
C SER A 197 -17.31 3.54 1.76
N PRO A 198 -18.43 4.29 1.81
CA PRO A 198 -18.58 5.40 2.75
C PRO A 198 -18.48 4.96 4.21
N ALA A 199 -19.00 3.77 4.54
CA ALA A 199 -18.92 3.22 5.89
C ALA A 199 -17.49 2.93 6.32
N LEU A 200 -16.66 2.38 5.43
CA LEU A 200 -15.24 2.15 5.68
C LEU A 200 -14.51 3.47 5.87
N THR A 201 -14.75 4.43 4.97
CA THR A 201 -14.15 5.78 5.05
C THR A 201 -14.48 6.45 6.37
N ALA A 202 -15.74 6.48 6.77
CA ALA A 202 -16.18 7.09 8.03
C ALA A 202 -15.56 6.42 9.29
N ARG A 203 -15.26 5.12 9.19
CA ARG A 203 -14.67 4.37 10.32
C ARG A 203 -13.16 4.56 10.45
N ILE A 204 -12.44 4.70 9.32
CA ILE A 204 -10.97 4.67 9.29
C ILE A 204 -10.36 6.06 9.17
N ALA A 205 -10.93 6.95 8.35
CA ALA A 205 -10.33 8.23 8.05
C ALA A 205 -10.33 9.17 9.26
N THR A 206 -9.20 9.81 9.51
CA THR A 206 -9.10 11.01 10.37
C THR A 206 -9.39 12.27 9.57
N ARG A 207 -9.13 12.24 8.27
CA ARG A 207 -9.42 13.33 7.32
C ARG A 207 -9.84 12.78 5.96
N VAL A 208 -10.78 13.47 5.32
CA VAL A 208 -11.17 13.20 3.92
C VAL A 208 -10.68 14.36 3.07
N VAL A 209 -10.02 14.05 1.97
CA VAL A 209 -9.57 15.02 0.97
C VAL A 209 -10.37 14.77 -0.31
N GLU A 210 -11.21 15.74 -0.68
CA GLU A 210 -11.91 15.74 -1.96
C GLU A 210 -10.96 16.32 -3.01
N LEU A 211 -10.67 15.52 -4.04
CA LEU A 211 -9.86 15.98 -5.17
C LEU A 211 -10.82 16.69 -6.14
N GLU A 212 -10.64 18.00 -6.25
CA GLU A 212 -11.39 18.87 -7.15
C GLU A 212 -10.60 19.02 -8.46
N GLY A 213 -11.29 19.12 -9.60
CA GLY A 213 -10.74 19.34 -10.91
C GLY A 213 -10.68 20.78 -11.30
#